data_ef0d51a897c30d67a86acc2a0fa9e213
#
_entry.id   ef0d51a897c30d67a86acc2a0fa9e213
#
_cell.length_a   1.000
_cell.length_b   1.000
_cell.length_c   1.000
_cell.angle_alpha   90.00
_cell.angle_beta   90.00
_cell.angle_gamma   90.00
#
_symmetry.space_group_name_H-M   'P 1'
#
loop_
_entity.id
_entity.type
_entity.pdbx_description
1 polymer ?
#
loop_
_entity_poly.entity_id
_entity_poly.type
_entity_poly.pdbx_seq_one_letter_code
_entity_poly.pdbx_strand_id
1 'polypeptide(L)'
;MQEQGSVFDWDAANLDHIAKHGVTRKEAEQVILGDPLDIEMQIVEDSSGEERLQHIGETVKGRILQLMTTWRDGKVRVISAWDAPKQLKLHYLAEMRRLYGDTEDSEV
;
A
#
# COMPACT_ATOMS: atom_id res chain seq x y z
N MET A 1 3.74 -22.87 12.44
CA MET A 1 3.37 -22.69 12.28
C MET A 1 2.91 -22.12 11.42
N GLN A 2 2.74 -21.86 11.16
CA GLN A 2 2.29 -21.54 10.39
C GLN A 2 1.72 -20.45 10.03
N GLU A 3 1.84 -19.99 9.22
CA GLU A 3 1.34 -18.95 8.64
C GLU A 3 -0.10 -19.06 8.47
N GLN A 4 -0.73 -19.82 9.24
CA GLN A 4 -2.02 -19.85 9.18
C GLN A 4 -2.57 -18.59 9.46
N GLY A 5 -3.39 -17.94 8.97
CA GLY A 5 -3.90 -16.64 9.24
C GLY A 5 -3.23 -15.51 8.52
N SER A 6 -2.20 -15.78 7.81
CA SER A 6 -1.58 -14.73 7.06
C SER A 6 -2.49 -14.31 5.93
N VAL A 7 -2.69 -13.02 5.75
CA VAL A 7 -3.50 -12.51 4.67
C VAL A 7 -2.67 -12.12 3.47
N PHE A 8 -1.36 -12.29 3.56
CA PHE A 8 -0.49 -11.89 2.48
C PHE A 8 0.15 -13.07 1.78
N ASP A 9 0.38 -12.91 0.48
CA ASP A 9 1.00 -13.92 -0.34
C ASP A 9 2.38 -13.42 -0.75
N TRP A 10 3.43 -13.89 -0.09
CA TRP A 10 4.80 -13.50 -0.37
C TRP A 10 5.60 -14.67 -0.90
N ASP A 11 6.48 -14.38 -1.85
CA ASP A 11 7.45 -15.39 -2.29
C ASP A 11 8.71 -14.62 -2.74
N ALA A 12 9.68 -15.30 -3.24
CA ALA A 12 10.93 -14.67 -3.60
C ALA A 12 10.70 -13.62 -4.70
N ALA A 13 9.79 -13.87 -5.60
CA ALA A 13 9.59 -12.97 -6.72
C ALA A 13 9.11 -11.58 -6.26
N ASN A 14 8.07 -11.52 -5.45
CA ASN A 14 7.60 -10.21 -5.05
C ASN A 14 8.47 -9.58 -3.97
N LEU A 15 9.09 -10.38 -3.12
CA LEU A 15 10.02 -9.83 -2.13
C LEU A 15 11.21 -9.18 -2.83
N ASP A 16 11.75 -9.83 -3.86
CA ASP A 16 12.86 -9.25 -4.59
C ASP A 16 12.44 -8.00 -5.35
N HIS A 17 11.24 -8.02 -5.88
CA HIS A 17 10.78 -6.88 -6.67
C HIS A 17 10.67 -5.62 -5.80
N ILE A 18 10.07 -5.72 -4.61
CA ILE A 18 9.95 -4.54 -3.79
C ILE A 18 11.29 -4.13 -3.20
N ALA A 19 12.19 -5.09 -2.99
CA ALA A 19 13.50 -4.77 -2.47
C ALA A 19 14.30 -3.90 -3.42
N LYS A 20 14.02 -4.00 -4.72
CA LYS A 20 14.71 -3.17 -5.67
C LYS A 20 14.36 -1.70 -5.50
N HIS A 21 13.24 -1.42 -4.89
CA HIS A 21 12.84 -0.04 -4.62
C HIS A 21 13.06 0.32 -3.15
N GLY A 22 13.80 -0.52 -2.45
CA GLY A 22 14.14 -0.22 -1.07
C GLY A 22 12.99 -0.40 -0.11
N VAL A 23 12.01 -1.23 -0.45
CA VAL A 23 10.87 -1.45 0.42
C VAL A 23 10.96 -2.86 1.00
N THR A 24 10.69 -3.01 2.29
CA THR A 24 10.71 -4.31 2.93
C THR A 24 9.31 -4.87 3.02
N ARG A 25 9.22 -6.17 3.25
CA ARG A 25 7.96 -6.84 3.45
C ARG A 25 7.19 -6.19 4.58
N LYS A 26 7.87 -5.92 5.70
CA LYS A 26 7.21 -5.34 6.83
C LYS A 26 6.64 -3.97 6.52
N GLU A 27 7.36 -3.17 5.77
CA GLU A 27 6.87 -1.85 5.40
C GLU A 27 5.62 -1.96 4.53
N ALA A 28 5.62 -2.86 3.57
CA ALA A 28 4.47 -3.02 2.71
C ALA A 28 3.25 -3.49 3.50
N GLU A 29 3.47 -4.42 4.42
CA GLU A 29 2.37 -4.91 5.26
C GLU A 29 1.82 -3.80 6.14
N GLN A 30 2.69 -2.94 6.66
CA GLN A 30 2.24 -1.84 7.50
C GLN A 30 1.31 -0.92 6.72
N VAL A 31 1.63 -0.65 5.47
CA VAL A 31 0.80 0.22 4.67
C VAL A 31 -0.56 -0.42 4.44
N ILE A 32 -0.61 -1.68 4.05
CA ILE A 32 -1.88 -2.32 3.76
C ILE A 32 -2.73 -2.47 5.02
N LEU A 33 -2.13 -2.83 6.12
CA LEU A 33 -2.89 -3.02 7.35
C LEU A 33 -3.24 -1.70 8.01
N GLY A 34 -2.61 -0.63 7.60
CA GLY A 34 -2.84 0.68 8.18
C GLY A 34 -3.91 1.50 7.52
N ASP A 35 -4.79 0.86 6.75
CA ASP A 35 -5.90 1.60 6.14
C ASP A 35 -5.45 2.60 5.11
N PRO A 36 -4.83 2.20 4.06
CA PRO A 36 -4.33 3.11 3.05
C PRO A 36 -5.46 3.68 2.22
N LEU A 37 -5.18 4.74 1.50
CA LEU A 37 -6.13 5.28 0.55
C LEU A 37 -5.99 4.51 -0.74
N ASP A 38 -7.09 4.16 -1.33
CA ASP A 38 -7.06 3.53 -2.64
C ASP A 38 -7.00 4.65 -3.68
N ILE A 39 -6.12 4.49 -4.63
CA ILE A 39 -6.03 5.47 -5.68
C ILE A 39 -7.02 4.99 -6.67
N GLU A 40 -8.10 5.73 -6.78
CA GLU A 40 -9.06 5.40 -7.60
C GLU A 40 -8.78 5.41 -8.91
N MET A 41 -7.89 5.12 -9.43
CA MET A 41 -7.70 5.29 -10.63
C MET A 41 -7.93 4.15 -11.29
N GLN A 42 -7.51 3.16 -11.08
CA GLN A 42 -7.61 2.22 -11.90
C GLN A 42 -7.53 0.92 -11.40
N ILE A 43 -8.38 0.07 -11.85
CA ILE A 43 -8.20 -1.30 -11.76
C ILE A 43 -7.61 -1.62 -13.08
N VAL A 44 -6.40 -2.04 -13.10
CA VAL A 44 -5.70 -2.32 -14.31
C VAL A 44 -5.67 -3.82 -14.47
N GLU A 45 -6.10 -4.35 -15.61
CA GLU A 45 -6.03 -5.76 -15.85
C GLU A 45 -4.83 -6.05 -16.70
N ASP A 46 -4.07 -7.05 -16.34
CA ASP A 46 -2.93 -7.39 -17.15
C ASP A 46 -3.39 -8.38 -18.21
N SER A 47 -2.45 -8.95 -18.96
CA SER A 47 -2.81 -9.80 -20.08
C SER A 47 -3.48 -11.08 -19.62
N SER A 48 -3.40 -11.43 -18.37
CA SER A 48 -4.06 -12.60 -17.87
C SER A 48 -5.45 -12.30 -17.34
N GLY A 49 -5.85 -11.06 -17.34
CA GLY A 49 -7.12 -10.66 -16.79
C GLY A 49 -7.10 -10.42 -15.30
N GLU A 50 -5.91 -10.41 -14.69
CA GLU A 50 -5.84 -10.22 -13.26
C GLU A 50 -5.95 -8.75 -12.94
N GLU A 51 -6.81 -8.39 -12.01
CA GLU A 51 -6.99 -7.02 -11.66
C GLU A 51 -5.97 -6.56 -10.68
N ARG A 52 -5.51 -5.35 -10.80
CA ARG A 52 -4.53 -4.80 -9.91
C ARG A 52 -5.04 -3.50 -9.33
N LEU A 53 -4.87 -3.34 -8.04
CA LEU A 53 -5.32 -2.16 -7.33
C LEU A 53 -4.11 -1.37 -6.88
N GLN A 54 -4.26 -0.07 -6.79
CA GLN A 54 -3.19 0.76 -6.30
C GLN A 54 -3.58 1.42 -5.00
N HIS A 55 -2.63 1.53 -4.12
CA HIS A 55 -2.85 2.10 -2.80
C HIS A 55 -1.73 3.06 -2.44
N ILE A 56 -2.02 4.00 -1.56
CA ILE A 56 -0.98 4.86 -1.04
C ILE A 56 -1.20 4.94 0.45
N GLY A 57 -0.19 4.77 1.21
CA GLY A 57 -0.29 4.80 2.67
C GLY A 57 1.04 4.97 3.33
N GLU A 58 1.03 4.92 4.63
CA GLU A 58 2.18 5.28 5.40
C GLU A 58 2.64 4.14 6.26
N THR A 59 3.93 3.99 6.40
CA THR A 59 4.49 2.98 7.30
C THR A 59 4.45 3.52 8.73
N VAL A 60 4.74 2.69 9.67
CA VAL A 60 4.75 3.09 11.06
C VAL A 60 5.73 4.24 11.30
N LYS A 61 6.79 4.31 10.52
CA LYS A 61 7.75 5.36 10.69
C LYS A 61 7.48 6.58 9.83
N GLY A 62 6.35 6.62 9.17
CA GLY A 62 5.96 7.79 8.41
C GLY A 62 6.42 7.83 6.97
N ARG A 63 6.94 6.73 6.45
CA ARG A 63 7.35 6.68 5.07
C ARG A 63 6.11 6.47 4.22
N ILE A 64 5.88 7.26 3.20
CA ILE A 64 4.69 7.17 2.37
C ILE A 64 5.01 6.39 1.11
N LEU A 65 4.32 5.29 0.93
CA LEU A 65 4.60 4.37 -0.16
C LEU A 65 3.37 4.22 -1.06
N GLN A 66 3.65 3.92 -2.31
CA GLN A 66 2.60 3.57 -3.26
C GLN A 66 2.77 2.09 -3.51
N LEU A 67 1.68 1.33 -3.49
CA LEU A 67 1.75 -0.10 -3.68
C LEU A 67 0.79 -0.53 -4.76
N MET A 68 1.12 -1.62 -5.42
CA MET A 68 0.20 -2.23 -6.36
C MET A 68 -0.03 -3.63 -5.87
N THR A 69 -1.28 -4.05 -5.76
CA THR A 69 -1.63 -5.35 -5.22
C THR A 69 -2.60 -6.08 -6.10
N THR A 70 -2.74 -7.36 -5.88
CA THR A 70 -3.77 -8.17 -6.50
C THR A 70 -4.22 -9.19 -5.47
N TRP A 71 -5.30 -9.91 -5.74
CA TRP A 71 -5.73 -10.99 -4.90
C TRP A 71 -5.34 -12.28 -5.55
N ARG A 72 -4.84 -13.19 -4.77
CA ARG A 72 -4.46 -14.50 -5.28
C ARG A 72 -4.76 -15.53 -4.22
N ASP A 73 -5.65 -16.45 -4.54
CA ASP A 73 -6.04 -17.50 -3.61
C ASP A 73 -6.52 -16.94 -2.28
N GLY A 74 -7.28 -15.86 -2.33
CA GLY A 74 -7.86 -15.27 -1.13
C GLY A 74 -6.88 -14.45 -0.31
N LYS A 75 -5.70 -14.19 -0.83
CA LYS A 75 -4.70 -13.41 -0.10
C LYS A 75 -4.29 -12.19 -0.90
N VAL A 76 -3.79 -11.19 -0.22
CA VAL A 76 -3.29 -9.99 -0.86
C VAL A 76 -1.87 -10.26 -1.29
N ARG A 77 -1.61 -10.08 -2.56
CA ARG A 77 -0.26 -10.22 -3.06
C ARG A 77 0.23 -8.84 -3.47
N VAL A 78 1.29 -8.37 -2.84
CA VAL A 78 1.89 -7.09 -3.18
C VAL A 78 2.74 -7.33 -4.40
N ILE A 79 2.39 -6.70 -5.52
CA ILE A 79 3.13 -6.89 -6.73
C ILE A 79 4.29 -5.94 -6.81
N SER A 80 4.12 -4.73 -6.37
CA SER A 80 5.17 -3.73 -6.40
C SER A 80 4.95 -2.70 -5.31
N ALA A 81 6.00 -2.04 -4.90
CA ALA A 81 5.93 -0.99 -3.88
C ALA A 81 7.11 -0.05 -4.06
N TRP A 82 6.88 1.23 -3.90
CA TRP A 82 7.94 2.23 -4.04
C TRP A 82 7.55 3.49 -3.27
N ASP A 83 8.50 4.40 -3.11
CA ASP A 83 8.21 5.65 -2.45
C ASP A 83 7.21 6.41 -3.30
N ALA A 84 6.19 6.96 -2.70
CA ALA A 84 5.19 7.70 -3.44
C ALA A 84 5.81 8.93 -4.08
N PRO A 85 5.46 9.24 -5.31
CA PRO A 85 5.93 10.47 -5.92
C PRO A 85 5.41 11.67 -5.16
N LYS A 86 6.12 12.79 -5.26
CA LYS A 86 5.79 13.95 -4.47
C LYS A 86 4.35 14.39 -4.57
N GLN A 87 3.79 14.44 -5.76
CA GLN A 87 2.45 14.90 -5.87
C GLN A 87 1.45 13.96 -5.24
N LEU A 88 1.69 12.67 -5.33
CA LEU A 88 0.82 11.70 -4.73
C LEU A 88 0.96 11.74 -3.22
N LYS A 89 2.18 12.01 -2.73
CA LYS A 89 2.41 12.13 -1.32
C LYS A 89 1.63 13.31 -0.76
N LEU A 90 1.64 14.43 -1.47
CA LEU A 90 0.90 15.62 -1.03
C LEU A 90 -0.60 15.36 -1.05
N HIS A 91 -1.06 14.61 -2.04
CA HIS A 91 -2.47 14.26 -2.12
C HIS A 91 -2.85 13.41 -0.91
N TYR A 92 -2.01 12.43 -0.58
CA TYR A 92 -2.26 11.55 0.56
C TYR A 92 -2.35 12.37 1.85
N LEU A 93 -1.41 13.27 2.05
CA LEU A 93 -1.39 14.04 3.28
C LEU A 93 -2.63 14.95 3.37
N ALA A 94 -3.03 15.52 2.25
CA ALA A 94 -4.21 16.37 2.25
C ALA A 94 -5.48 15.57 2.54
N GLU A 95 -5.57 14.35 1.99
CA GLU A 95 -6.72 13.52 2.25
C GLU A 95 -6.76 13.03 3.67
N MET A 96 -5.63 12.72 4.26
CA MET A 96 -5.60 12.29 5.64
C MET A 96 -6.05 13.42 6.55
N ARG A 97 -5.65 14.66 6.24
CA ARG A 97 -6.07 15.77 7.04
C ARG A 97 -7.58 15.98 6.86
N ARG A 98 -8.10 15.81 5.67
CA ARG A 98 -9.51 15.99 5.44
C ARG A 98 -10.34 14.93 6.16
N LEU A 99 -9.86 13.68 6.15
CA LEU A 99 -10.61 12.60 6.75
C LEU A 99 -10.52 12.58 8.28
N TYR A 100 -9.35 12.88 8.82
CA TYR A 100 -9.18 12.77 10.26
C TYR A 100 -9.06 14.10 10.95
N GLY A 101 -9.08 15.17 10.20
CA GLY A 101 -9.06 16.48 10.75
C GLY A 101 -7.74 16.91 11.22
N ASP A 102 -7.67 18.18 11.57
CA ASP A 102 -6.51 18.75 12.11
C ASP A 102 -6.92 18.97 13.51
N THR A 103 -6.60 18.11 14.40
CA THR A 103 -7.11 18.20 15.71
C THR A 103 -6.80 19.47 16.37
N GLU A 104 -5.73 20.10 15.96
CA GLU A 104 -5.46 21.29 16.58
C GLU A 104 -6.43 22.28 16.22
N ASP A 105 -7.02 22.24 15.08
CA ASP A 105 -7.90 23.23 14.76
C ASP A 105 -9.16 23.00 15.49
N SER A 106 -9.43 21.82 15.82
CA SER A 106 -10.66 21.59 16.36
C SER A 106 -10.86 22.10 17.70
N GLU A 107 -9.89 22.45 18.32
CA GLU A 107 -10.02 22.84 19.51
C GLU A 107 -10.32 24.10 19.70
N VAL A 108 -10.33 24.75 19.12
CA VAL A 108 -10.53 26.02 19.30
C VAL A 108 -11.57 26.42 19.80
#